data_1a845cf9f344edeccbf297a3a69f5f2f
#
_entry.id   1a845cf9f344edeccbf297a3a69f5f2f
#
_cell.length_a   1.000
_cell.length_b   1.000
_cell.length_c   1.000
_cell.angle_alpha   90.00
_cell.angle_beta   90.00
_cell.angle_gamma   90.00
#
_symmetry.space_group_name_H-M   'P 1'
#
loop_
_entity.id
_entity.type
_entity.pdbx_description
1 polymer ?
#
loop_
_entity_poly.entity_id
_entity_poly.type
_entity_poly.pdbx_seq_one_letter_code
_entity_poly.pdbx_strand_id
1 'polypeptide(L)'
;MIMKLYLWLYKGWMTWPQKLRFLLVGGYNTIFSYALFSLLLWMMNGRYEQIALALSFALSTVNSFWTQKIYVFASRAPAWSEFIKCLETWSISYVLNAGLLWGLTDGCKVNPYMAQGIALTVLTIFSWIMLKYFAFKSK
;
A
#
# COMPACT_ATOMS: atom_id res chain seq x y z
N MET A 1 -31.94 0.92 2.46
CA MET A 1 -31.52 2.22 1.86
C MET A 1 -30.00 2.35 1.82
N ILE A 2 -29.30 2.19 2.90
CA ILE A 2 -27.83 2.28 3.00
C ILE A 2 -27.12 1.30 2.04
N MET A 3 -27.56 0.06 1.97
CA MET A 3 -27.00 -0.96 1.07
C MET A 3 -27.11 -0.56 -0.42
N LYS A 4 -28.25 0.02 -0.83
CA LYS A 4 -28.44 0.47 -2.21
C LYS A 4 -27.55 1.65 -2.56
N LEU A 5 -27.36 2.59 -1.62
CA LEU A 5 -26.45 3.72 -1.78
C LEU A 5 -25.00 3.25 -1.89
N TYR A 6 -24.57 2.33 -1.02
CA TYR A 6 -23.25 1.73 -1.07
C TYR A 6 -22.98 1.05 -2.41
N LEU A 7 -23.91 0.22 -2.89
CA LEU A 7 -23.77 -0.47 -4.18
C LEU A 7 -23.71 0.50 -5.35
N TRP A 8 -24.46 1.60 -5.30
CA TRP A 8 -24.44 2.64 -6.34
C TRP A 8 -23.08 3.36 -6.35
N LEU A 9 -22.59 3.78 -5.19
CA LEU A 9 -21.28 4.41 -5.05
C LEU A 9 -20.15 3.47 -5.48
N TYR A 10 -20.22 2.20 -5.07
CA TYR A 10 -19.24 1.19 -5.46
C TYR A 10 -19.21 0.93 -6.96
N LYS A 11 -20.38 0.85 -7.61
CA LYS A 11 -20.45 0.72 -9.07
C LYS A 11 -19.85 1.94 -9.77
N GLY A 12 -20.16 3.14 -9.32
CA GLY A 12 -19.55 4.37 -9.83
C GLY A 12 -18.03 4.38 -9.67
N TRP A 13 -17.53 3.99 -8.49
CA TRP A 13 -16.10 3.83 -8.23
C TRP A 13 -15.43 2.85 -9.19
N MET A 14 -16.08 1.72 -9.48
CA MET A 14 -15.54 0.69 -10.38
C MET A 14 -15.48 1.11 -11.85
N THR A 15 -16.14 2.19 -12.25
CA THR A 15 -16.02 2.74 -13.61
C THR A 15 -14.68 3.47 -13.83
N TRP A 16 -14.00 3.86 -12.75
CA TRP A 16 -12.74 4.57 -12.83
C TRP A 16 -11.58 3.65 -13.25
N PRO A 17 -10.54 4.18 -13.92
CA PRO A 17 -9.38 3.39 -14.29
C PRO A 17 -8.73 2.73 -13.07
N GLN A 18 -8.36 1.47 -13.20
CA GLN A 18 -7.76 0.70 -12.09
C GLN A 18 -6.50 1.36 -11.52
N LYS A 19 -5.68 1.98 -12.39
CA LYS A 19 -4.48 2.72 -11.98
C LYS A 19 -4.82 3.89 -11.05
N LEU A 20 -5.87 4.64 -11.38
CA LEU A 20 -6.32 5.77 -10.56
C LEU A 20 -6.86 5.29 -9.22
N ARG A 21 -7.65 4.23 -9.22
CA ARG A 21 -8.15 3.60 -7.98
C ARG A 21 -6.98 3.13 -7.10
N PHE A 22 -5.96 2.52 -7.70
CA PHE A 22 -4.75 2.10 -7.01
C PHE A 22 -4.03 3.27 -6.32
N LEU A 23 -3.85 4.39 -7.03
CA LEU A 23 -3.19 5.59 -6.47
C LEU A 23 -4.00 6.22 -5.34
N LEU A 24 -5.31 6.33 -5.49
CA LEU A 24 -6.19 6.91 -4.47
C LEU A 24 -6.26 6.02 -3.21
N VAL A 25 -6.39 4.72 -3.39
CA VAL A 25 -6.39 3.77 -2.27
C VAL A 25 -5.01 3.72 -1.60
N GLY A 26 -3.94 3.79 -2.38
CA GLY A 26 -2.57 3.89 -1.85
C GLY A 26 -2.37 5.15 -1.01
N GLY A 27 -2.86 6.29 -1.47
CA GLY A 27 -2.86 7.55 -0.71
C GLY A 27 -3.65 7.44 0.60
N TYR A 28 -4.85 6.87 0.53
CA TYR A 28 -5.66 6.58 1.72
C TYR A 28 -4.90 5.69 2.71
N ASN A 29 -4.30 4.60 2.26
CA ASN A 29 -3.56 3.67 3.12
C ASN A 29 -2.36 4.33 3.79
N THR A 30 -1.68 5.23 3.09
CA THR A 30 -0.56 6.01 3.65
C THR A 30 -1.04 6.94 4.76
N ILE A 31 -2.12 7.67 4.54
CA ILE A 31 -2.73 8.55 5.56
C ILE A 31 -3.21 7.71 6.74
N PHE A 32 -3.87 6.60 6.50
CA PHE A 32 -4.35 5.69 7.54
C PHE A 32 -3.19 5.16 8.40
N SER A 33 -2.11 4.70 7.79
CA SER A 33 -0.93 4.19 8.48
C SER A 33 -0.29 5.25 9.36
N TYR A 34 -0.14 6.46 8.84
CA TYR A 34 0.44 7.57 9.60
C TYR A 34 -0.47 8.00 10.77
N ALA A 35 -1.77 8.13 10.53
CA ALA A 35 -2.73 8.47 11.57
C ALA A 35 -2.77 7.41 12.68
N LEU A 36 -2.74 6.14 12.31
CA LEU A 36 -2.72 5.02 13.26
C LEU A 36 -1.43 5.00 14.09
N PHE A 37 -0.28 5.20 13.46
CA PHE A 37 1.00 5.33 14.17
C PHE A 37 0.97 6.48 15.16
N SER A 38 0.51 7.64 14.72
CA SER A 38 0.43 8.83 15.57
C SER A 38 -0.50 8.63 16.76
N LEU A 39 -1.66 7.99 16.53
CA LEU A 39 -2.62 7.67 17.58
C LEU A 39 -2.03 6.69 18.61
N LEU A 40 -1.41 5.61 18.16
CA LEU A 40 -0.80 4.61 19.04
C LEU A 40 0.34 5.22 19.86
N LEU A 41 1.19 6.02 19.22
CA LEU A 41 2.28 6.71 19.91
C LEU A 41 1.74 7.69 20.97
N TRP A 42 0.68 8.43 20.66
CA TRP A 42 0.02 9.32 21.62
C TRP A 42 -0.57 8.54 22.81
N MET A 43 -1.26 7.41 22.55
CA MET A 43 -1.80 6.54 23.61
C MET A 43 -0.71 5.96 24.53
N MET A 44 0.49 5.76 23.99
CA MET A 44 1.66 5.26 24.73
C MET A 44 2.51 6.39 25.35
N ASN A 45 1.98 7.61 25.38
CA ASN A 45 2.67 8.79 25.93
C ASN A 45 4.06 9.05 25.31
N GLY A 46 4.23 8.70 24.04
CA GLY A 46 5.47 8.89 23.30
C GLY A 46 6.64 8.01 23.71
N ARG A 47 6.40 6.97 24.53
CA ARG A 47 7.50 6.17 25.12
C ARG A 47 7.91 4.95 24.29
N TYR A 48 7.01 4.39 23.50
CA TYR A 48 7.24 3.09 22.84
C TYR A 48 7.10 3.21 21.33
N GLU A 49 7.94 4.05 20.71
CA GLU A 49 7.91 4.32 19.27
C GLU A 49 7.98 3.05 18.41
N GLN A 50 8.87 2.12 18.77
CA GLN A 50 9.06 0.87 18.01
C GLN A 50 7.84 -0.05 18.10
N ILE A 51 7.18 -0.08 19.26
CA ILE A 51 5.95 -0.86 19.45
C ILE A 51 4.81 -0.22 18.67
N ALA A 52 4.66 1.10 18.75
CA ALA A 52 3.66 1.85 17.98
C ALA A 52 3.88 1.64 16.47
N LEU A 53 5.13 1.69 16.01
CA LEU A 53 5.49 1.45 14.61
C LEU A 53 5.13 0.02 14.16
N ALA A 54 5.50 -0.99 14.95
CA ALA A 54 5.22 -2.39 14.62
C ALA A 54 3.72 -2.68 14.57
N LEU A 55 2.96 -2.18 15.55
CA LEU A 55 1.50 -2.36 15.60
C LEU A 55 0.80 -1.62 14.46
N SER A 56 1.19 -0.37 14.19
CA SER A 56 0.61 0.40 13.09
C SER A 56 0.92 -0.24 11.74
N PHE A 57 2.14 -0.75 11.56
CA PHE A 57 2.52 -1.48 10.34
C PHE A 57 1.67 -2.74 10.15
N ALA A 58 1.54 -3.58 11.17
CA ALA A 58 0.74 -4.80 11.09
C ALA A 58 -0.73 -4.51 10.75
N LEU A 59 -1.35 -3.57 11.47
CA LEU A 59 -2.75 -3.20 11.25
C LEU A 59 -2.96 -2.52 9.89
N SER A 60 -2.03 -1.65 9.49
CA SER A 60 -2.07 -0.97 8.19
C SER A 60 -1.89 -1.94 7.04
N THR A 61 -1.05 -2.96 7.19
CA THR A 61 -0.86 -4.02 6.19
C THR A 61 -2.16 -4.77 5.94
N VAL A 62 -2.88 -5.15 7.00
CA VAL A 62 -4.20 -5.80 6.88
C VAL A 62 -5.20 -4.87 6.21
N ASN A 63 -5.27 -3.61 6.64
CA ASN A 63 -6.14 -2.62 6.01
C ASN A 63 -5.81 -2.40 4.54
N SER A 64 -4.53 -2.28 4.20
CA SER A 64 -4.06 -2.12 2.81
C SER A 64 -4.44 -3.31 1.93
N PHE A 65 -4.30 -4.52 2.46
CA PHE A 65 -4.72 -5.73 1.74
C PHE A 65 -6.21 -5.70 1.40
N TRP A 66 -7.08 -5.45 2.38
CA TRP A 66 -8.52 -5.46 2.16
C TRP A 66 -8.97 -4.33 1.25
N THR A 67 -8.42 -3.13 1.40
CA THR A 67 -8.75 -2.00 0.52
C THR A 67 -8.31 -2.24 -0.92
N GLN A 68 -7.13 -2.79 -1.13
CA GLN A 68 -6.64 -3.18 -2.45
C GLN A 68 -7.53 -4.29 -3.07
N LYS A 69 -7.81 -5.33 -2.29
CA LYS A 69 -8.62 -6.46 -2.75
C LYS A 69 -10.01 -6.03 -3.20
N ILE A 70 -10.67 -5.21 -2.41
CA ILE A 70 -12.09 -4.84 -2.64
C ILE A 70 -12.21 -3.67 -3.63
N TYR A 71 -11.44 -2.59 -3.41
CA TYR A 71 -11.65 -1.33 -4.12
C TYR A 71 -10.80 -1.14 -5.36
N VAL A 72 -9.70 -1.85 -5.49
CA VAL A 72 -8.80 -1.72 -6.65
C VAL A 72 -8.97 -2.91 -7.60
N PHE A 73 -8.74 -4.10 -7.10
CA PHE A 73 -8.70 -5.31 -7.93
C PHE A 73 -10.02 -6.07 -7.98
N ALA A 74 -10.93 -5.82 -7.03
CA ALA A 74 -12.23 -6.50 -6.93
C ALA A 74 -12.11 -8.04 -7.01
N SER A 75 -11.07 -8.59 -6.36
CA SER A 75 -10.76 -10.02 -6.40
C SER A 75 -11.73 -10.84 -5.55
N ARG A 76 -12.15 -11.98 -6.08
CA ARG A 76 -12.98 -12.98 -5.39
C ARG A 76 -12.21 -14.23 -4.97
N ALA A 77 -10.91 -14.28 -5.24
CA ALA A 77 -10.07 -15.41 -4.87
C ALA A 77 -9.89 -15.51 -3.34
N PRO A 78 -9.42 -16.67 -2.83
CA PRO A 78 -9.19 -16.87 -1.40
C PRO A 78 -8.26 -15.81 -0.81
N ALA A 79 -8.70 -15.16 0.27
CA ALA A 79 -7.98 -14.02 0.86
C ALA A 79 -6.60 -14.39 1.38
N TRP A 80 -6.45 -15.58 1.98
CA TRP A 80 -5.17 -15.97 2.58
C TRP A 80 -4.04 -16.09 1.56
N SER A 81 -4.31 -16.75 0.43
CA SER A 81 -3.32 -16.89 -0.65
C SER A 81 -2.91 -15.54 -1.24
N GLU A 82 -3.88 -14.66 -1.45
CA GLU A 82 -3.60 -13.31 -1.95
C GLU A 82 -2.84 -12.46 -0.94
N PHE A 83 -3.16 -12.60 0.35
CA PHE A 83 -2.49 -11.87 1.42
C PHE A 83 -1.00 -12.20 1.49
N ILE A 84 -0.65 -13.49 1.41
CA ILE A 84 0.75 -13.91 1.38
C ILE A 84 1.48 -13.31 0.17
N LYS A 85 0.88 -13.36 -1.01
CA LYS A 85 1.46 -12.77 -2.22
C LYS A 85 1.60 -11.23 -2.13
N CYS A 86 0.68 -10.56 -1.46
CA CYS A 86 0.82 -9.13 -1.17
C CYS A 86 2.01 -8.86 -0.25
N LEU A 87 2.18 -9.66 0.81
CA LEU A 87 3.32 -9.54 1.72
C LEU A 87 4.65 -9.76 0.98
N GLU A 88 4.72 -10.75 0.11
CA GLU A 88 5.89 -10.99 -0.75
C GLU A 88 6.18 -9.76 -1.62
N THR A 89 5.16 -9.22 -2.30
CA THR A 89 5.28 -8.02 -3.15
C THR A 89 5.80 -6.83 -2.36
N TRP A 90 5.25 -6.57 -1.18
CA TRP A 90 5.66 -5.44 -0.35
C TRP A 90 7.06 -5.62 0.23
N SER A 91 7.44 -6.85 0.59
CA SER A 91 8.80 -7.17 1.03
C SER A 91 9.82 -6.95 -0.09
N ILE A 92 9.53 -7.41 -1.29
CA ILE A 92 10.37 -7.19 -2.48
C ILE A 92 10.47 -5.69 -2.78
N SER A 93 9.36 -4.96 -2.73
CA SER A 93 9.33 -3.51 -2.93
C SER A 93 10.21 -2.78 -1.92
N TYR A 94 10.20 -3.21 -0.66
CA TYR A 94 11.05 -2.62 0.37
C TYR A 94 12.54 -2.81 0.07
N VAL A 95 12.95 -4.03 -0.31
CA VAL A 95 14.34 -4.34 -0.68
C VAL A 95 14.76 -3.55 -1.91
N LEU A 96 13.89 -3.48 -2.93
CA LEU A 96 14.15 -2.69 -4.13
C LEU A 96 14.26 -1.19 -3.83
N ASN A 97 13.43 -0.67 -2.92
CA ASN A 97 13.52 0.73 -2.48
C ASN A 97 14.88 1.03 -1.86
N ALA A 98 15.31 0.19 -0.94
CA ALA A 98 16.62 0.34 -0.30
C ALA A 98 17.77 0.30 -1.34
N GLY A 99 17.71 -0.64 -2.29
CA GLY A 99 18.71 -0.76 -3.36
C GLY A 99 18.72 0.42 -4.33
N LEU A 100 17.53 0.87 -4.76
CA LEU A 100 17.39 2.04 -5.63
C LEU A 100 17.86 3.32 -4.94
N LEU A 101 17.47 3.52 -3.69
CA LEU A 101 17.90 4.69 -2.94
C LEU A 101 19.41 4.72 -2.78
N TRP A 102 20.02 3.61 -2.37
CA TRP A 102 21.47 3.48 -2.26
C TRP A 102 22.18 3.72 -3.61
N GLY A 103 21.73 3.07 -4.68
CA GLY A 103 22.31 3.21 -6.01
C GLY A 103 22.20 4.65 -6.56
N LEU A 104 21.08 5.32 -6.35
CA LEU A 104 20.87 6.70 -6.79
C LEU A 104 21.67 7.72 -5.95
N THR A 105 21.74 7.51 -4.65
CA THR A 105 22.46 8.45 -3.75
C THR A 105 23.97 8.26 -3.79
N ASP A 106 24.44 7.04 -3.64
CA ASP A 106 25.87 6.74 -3.56
C ASP A 106 26.51 6.49 -4.93
N GLY A 107 25.79 5.82 -5.83
CA GLY A 107 26.28 5.52 -7.18
C GLY A 107 26.19 6.71 -8.13
N CYS A 108 25.02 7.31 -8.27
CA CYS A 108 24.76 8.41 -9.20
C CYS A 108 24.90 9.80 -8.55
N LYS A 109 25.14 9.87 -7.25
CA LYS A 109 25.25 11.11 -6.46
C LYS A 109 24.04 12.05 -6.61
N VAL A 110 22.86 11.46 -6.75
CA VAL A 110 21.59 12.20 -6.79
C VAL A 110 21.21 12.64 -5.37
N ASN A 111 20.62 13.82 -5.26
CA ASN A 111 20.09 14.30 -3.98
C ASN A 111 19.14 13.27 -3.36
N PRO A 112 19.27 12.90 -2.06
CA PRO A 112 18.42 11.89 -1.42
C PRO A 112 16.92 12.12 -1.55
N TYR A 113 16.46 13.36 -1.53
CA TYR A 113 15.04 13.68 -1.72
C TYR A 113 14.55 13.37 -3.14
N MET A 114 15.35 13.71 -4.15
CA MET A 114 15.06 13.38 -5.54
C MET A 114 15.15 11.87 -5.79
N ALA A 115 16.19 11.23 -5.23
CA ALA A 115 16.38 9.78 -5.33
C ALA A 115 15.16 9.02 -4.75
N GLN A 116 14.66 9.43 -3.60
CA GLN A 116 13.46 8.83 -2.98
C GLN A 116 12.21 9.06 -3.84
N GLY A 117 12.05 10.24 -4.43
CA GLY A 117 10.94 10.53 -5.35
C GLY A 117 10.96 9.62 -6.59
N ILE A 118 12.12 9.44 -7.20
CA ILE A 118 12.33 8.51 -8.33
C ILE A 118 12.03 7.07 -7.90
N ALA A 119 12.60 6.63 -6.78
CA ALA A 119 12.40 5.29 -6.25
C ALA A 119 10.92 5.02 -5.97
N LEU A 120 10.20 5.93 -5.32
CA LEU A 120 8.77 5.79 -5.05
C LEU A 120 7.95 5.70 -6.33
N THR A 121 8.28 6.48 -7.36
CA THR A 121 7.59 6.41 -8.65
C THR A 121 7.79 5.05 -9.31
N VAL A 122 9.02 4.57 -9.39
CA VAL A 122 9.35 3.26 -9.96
C VAL A 122 8.65 2.15 -9.18
N LEU A 123 8.70 2.20 -7.85
CA LEU A 123 8.10 1.17 -6.99
C LEU A 123 6.57 1.19 -7.00
N THR A 124 5.96 2.34 -7.19
CA THR A 124 4.50 2.44 -7.35
C THR A 124 4.06 1.68 -8.61
N ILE A 125 4.77 1.87 -9.72
CA ILE A 125 4.52 1.15 -10.98
C ILE A 125 4.78 -0.35 -10.79
N PHE A 126 5.91 -0.71 -10.18
CA PHE A 126 6.26 -2.10 -9.89
C PHE A 126 5.21 -2.78 -9.00
N SER A 127 4.82 -2.14 -7.90
CA SER A 127 3.81 -2.67 -6.99
C SER A 127 2.46 -2.87 -7.67
N TRP A 128 2.04 -1.93 -8.51
CA TRP A 128 0.80 -2.07 -9.26
C TRP A 128 0.83 -3.27 -10.20
N ILE A 129 1.94 -3.48 -10.93
CA ILE A 129 2.12 -4.61 -11.84
C ILE A 129 2.10 -5.93 -11.05
N MET A 130 2.88 -6.00 -9.97
CA MET A 130 2.96 -7.21 -9.14
C MET A 130 1.62 -7.54 -8.48
N LEU A 131 0.94 -6.56 -7.92
CA LEU A 131 -0.36 -6.79 -7.31
C LEU A 131 -1.40 -7.22 -8.34
N LYS A 132 -1.38 -6.62 -9.53
CA LYS A 132 -2.32 -6.95 -10.60
C LYS A 132 -2.10 -8.37 -11.18
N TYR A 133 -0.86 -8.73 -11.46
CA TYR A 133 -0.54 -9.95 -12.21
C TYR A 133 -0.08 -11.11 -11.33
N PHE A 134 0.34 -10.85 -10.12
CA PHE A 134 0.83 -11.88 -9.19
C PHE A 134 -0.11 -12.08 -7.99
N ALA A 135 -0.38 -11.03 -7.21
CA ALA A 135 -1.14 -11.18 -5.96
C ALA A 135 -2.65 -11.36 -6.21
N PHE A 136 -3.24 -10.47 -7.01
CA PHE A 136 -4.67 -10.45 -7.30
C PHE A 136 -4.97 -10.94 -8.72
N LYS A 137 -4.28 -11.95 -9.17
CA LYS A 137 -4.54 -12.57 -10.47
C LYS A 137 -5.89 -13.26 -10.41
N SER A 138 -6.95 -12.57 -10.80
CA SER A 138 -8.26 -13.18 -11.02
C SER A 138 -8.26 -13.90 -12.37
N LYS A 139 -8.68 -15.13 -12.34
CA LYS A 139 -8.99 -15.88 -13.56
C LYS A 139 -10.36 -15.48 -14.10
#